data_d519230752b519aebfc279964b68aaa5
#
_entry.id   d519230752b519aebfc279964b68aaa5
#
_cell.length_a   1.000
_cell.length_b   1.000
_cell.length_c   1.000
_cell.angle_alpha   90.00
_cell.angle_beta   90.00
_cell.angle_gamma   90.00
#
_symmetry.space_group_name_H-M   'P 1'
#
loop_
_entity.id
_entity.type
_entity.pdbx_description
1 polymer ?
#
loop_
_entity_poly.entity_id
_entity_poly.type
_entity_poly.pdbx_seq_one_letter_code
_entity_poly.pdbx_strand_id
1 'polypeptide(L)'
;MIEVRNLHKAFGLVKAVDGVSFTARDGEITGLLGPNGAGKTTTLRMLYTLMEPDSGQVLVDGMDAARDPVAVRRVLGVLPDARGLYKRLTARENIEYFARLHGIEDATMNARRDALADALEMRDILDRRTEGFSQGQRVKTAIARALVHDPKNIILDEPTNGLDVMSTRGLRRFMQHLKGEGRCVLFSSHIMQEVAMLCDRIVVIARGRVVADETPDALRAQTGESNLEDAFVKIIGSEEGLAA
;
A
#
# COMPACT_ATOMS: atom_id res chain seq x y z
N MET A 1 -5.29 -0.47 12.29
CA MET A 1 -4.45 -1.70 12.26
C MET A 1 -5.01 -2.72 11.28
N ILE A 2 -4.14 -3.41 10.50
CA ILE A 2 -4.51 -4.46 9.54
C ILE A 2 -3.87 -5.77 10.01
N GLU A 3 -4.69 -6.80 10.21
CA GLU A 3 -4.23 -8.14 10.60
C GLU A 3 -4.58 -9.16 9.50
N VAL A 4 -3.61 -9.99 9.15
CA VAL A 4 -3.74 -11.06 8.17
C VAL A 4 -3.43 -12.38 8.88
N ARG A 5 -4.36 -13.34 8.81
CA ARG A 5 -4.27 -14.61 9.55
C ARG A 5 -4.45 -15.78 8.61
N ASN A 6 -3.37 -16.54 8.42
CA ASN A 6 -3.32 -17.79 7.65
C ASN A 6 -4.06 -17.71 6.30
N LEU A 7 -3.73 -16.68 5.50
CA LEU A 7 -4.44 -16.37 4.28
C LEU A 7 -4.01 -17.29 3.15
N HIS A 8 -4.98 -17.83 2.41
CA HIS A 8 -4.74 -18.71 1.27
C HIS A 8 -5.50 -18.25 0.03
N LYS A 9 -4.86 -18.37 -1.14
CA LYS A 9 -5.48 -18.14 -2.44
C LYS A 9 -4.77 -18.95 -3.52
N ALA A 10 -5.55 -19.74 -4.26
CA ALA A 10 -5.06 -20.51 -5.41
C ALA A 10 -5.80 -20.12 -6.69
N PHE A 11 -5.12 -20.23 -7.82
CA PHE A 11 -5.65 -20.10 -9.16
C PHE A 11 -5.33 -21.37 -9.95
N GLY A 12 -6.29 -22.28 -10.02
CA GLY A 12 -6.06 -23.62 -10.55
C GLY A 12 -5.01 -24.35 -9.70
N LEU A 13 -3.89 -24.74 -10.31
CA LEU A 13 -2.79 -25.43 -9.63
C LEU A 13 -1.79 -24.48 -8.94
N VAL A 14 -1.88 -23.17 -9.17
CA VAL A 14 -0.94 -22.19 -8.63
C VAL A 14 -1.43 -21.65 -7.29
N LYS A 15 -0.72 -21.97 -6.21
CA LYS A 15 -0.94 -21.38 -4.88
C LYS A 15 -0.27 -20.00 -4.84
N ALA A 16 -1.03 -18.96 -5.16
CA ALA A 16 -0.52 -17.59 -5.19
C ALA A 16 -0.27 -17.02 -3.77
N VAL A 17 -1.06 -17.50 -2.78
CA VAL A 17 -0.92 -17.17 -1.36
C VAL A 17 -1.13 -18.46 -0.57
N ASP A 18 -0.18 -18.83 0.28
CA ASP A 18 -0.15 -20.11 1.00
C ASP A 18 0.22 -19.91 2.48
N GLY A 19 -0.75 -19.54 3.29
CA GLY A 19 -0.59 -19.39 4.74
C GLY A 19 0.02 -18.05 5.17
N VAL A 20 -0.22 -16.96 4.41
CA VAL A 20 0.31 -15.62 4.72
C VAL A 20 -0.33 -15.11 6.01
N SER A 21 0.52 -14.71 6.98
CA SER A 21 0.12 -14.08 8.24
C SER A 21 1.09 -12.95 8.58
N PHE A 22 0.56 -11.75 8.88
CA PHE A 22 1.33 -10.59 9.36
C PHE A 22 0.40 -9.53 9.95
N THR A 23 0.98 -8.50 10.58
CA THR A 23 0.23 -7.37 11.13
C THR A 23 0.89 -6.06 10.74
N ALA A 24 0.12 -5.16 10.12
CA ALA A 24 0.49 -3.75 9.96
C ALA A 24 -0.16 -2.91 11.06
N ARG A 25 0.65 -2.19 11.86
CA ARG A 25 0.20 -1.50 13.06
C ARG A 25 -0.09 -0.03 12.82
N ASP A 26 -0.91 0.55 13.70
CA ASP A 26 -1.14 1.99 13.74
C ASP A 26 0.16 2.73 14.09
N GLY A 27 0.39 3.87 13.44
CA GLY A 27 1.61 4.67 13.63
C GLY A 27 2.89 4.04 13.09
N GLU A 28 2.78 2.99 12.26
CA GLU A 28 3.91 2.32 11.60
C GLU A 28 3.76 2.34 10.08
N ILE A 29 4.89 2.37 9.38
CA ILE A 29 4.97 2.07 7.96
C ILE A 29 5.47 0.63 7.80
N THR A 30 4.60 -0.24 7.30
CA THR A 30 4.93 -1.65 7.00
C THR A 30 5.18 -1.81 5.51
N GLY A 31 6.34 -2.31 5.12
CA GLY A 31 6.68 -2.66 3.74
C GLY A 31 6.37 -4.12 3.42
N LEU A 32 5.60 -4.38 2.38
CA LEU A 32 5.36 -5.72 1.83
C LEU A 32 6.32 -5.95 0.66
N LEU A 33 7.36 -6.73 0.90
CA LEU A 33 8.49 -6.91 0.00
C LEU A 33 8.48 -8.31 -0.60
N GLY A 34 8.97 -8.45 -1.81
CA GLY A 34 9.11 -9.75 -2.48
C GLY A 34 9.29 -9.62 -3.99
N PRO A 35 9.79 -10.65 -4.66
CA PRO A 35 9.95 -10.65 -6.11
C PRO A 35 8.60 -10.58 -6.85
N ASN A 36 8.67 -10.37 -8.16
CA ASN A 36 7.47 -10.43 -9.00
C ASN A 36 6.89 -11.85 -8.97
N GLY A 37 5.57 -11.94 -8.84
CA GLY A 37 4.88 -13.24 -8.72
C GLY A 37 4.92 -13.85 -7.30
N ALA A 38 5.54 -13.21 -6.30
CA ALA A 38 5.59 -13.73 -4.93
C ALA A 38 4.24 -13.79 -4.21
N GLY A 39 3.18 -13.15 -4.74
CA GLY A 39 1.86 -13.12 -4.13
C GLY A 39 1.46 -11.78 -3.48
N LYS A 40 2.32 -10.75 -3.53
CA LYS A 40 2.07 -9.42 -2.91
C LYS A 40 0.74 -8.81 -3.36
N THR A 41 0.57 -8.56 -4.65
CA THR A 41 -0.66 -7.95 -5.21
C THR A 41 -1.89 -8.80 -4.95
N THR A 42 -1.78 -10.15 -4.99
CA THR A 42 -2.89 -11.04 -4.64
C THR A 42 -3.27 -10.88 -3.16
N THR A 43 -2.29 -10.84 -2.27
CA THR A 43 -2.50 -10.58 -0.84
C THR A 43 -3.20 -9.22 -0.66
N LEU A 44 -2.65 -8.14 -1.23
CA LEU A 44 -3.25 -6.80 -1.10
C LEU A 44 -4.68 -6.74 -1.64
N ARG A 45 -5.00 -7.40 -2.78
CA ARG A 45 -6.36 -7.45 -3.33
C ARG A 45 -7.37 -8.10 -2.37
N MET A 46 -6.94 -9.06 -1.57
CA MET A 46 -7.78 -9.64 -0.51
C MET A 46 -7.95 -8.66 0.67
N LEU A 47 -6.88 -7.95 1.05
CA LEU A 47 -6.94 -6.96 2.13
C LEU A 47 -7.92 -5.82 1.84
N TYR A 48 -7.90 -5.30 0.60
CA TYR A 48 -8.84 -4.23 0.22
C TYR A 48 -10.12 -4.72 -0.45
N THR A 49 -10.49 -5.98 -0.16
CA THR A 49 -11.81 -6.56 -0.48
C THR A 49 -12.15 -6.62 -1.99
N LEU A 50 -11.14 -6.64 -2.86
CA LEU A 50 -11.34 -6.82 -4.30
C LEU A 50 -11.38 -8.30 -4.68
N MET A 51 -10.88 -9.16 -3.80
CA MET A 51 -10.81 -10.61 -4.00
C MET A 51 -11.11 -11.31 -2.68
N GLU A 52 -11.87 -12.40 -2.72
CA GLU A 52 -12.11 -13.24 -1.56
C GLU A 52 -10.99 -14.27 -1.40
N PRO A 53 -10.47 -14.49 -0.19
CA PRO A 53 -9.56 -15.59 0.09
C PRO A 53 -10.27 -16.94 -0.02
N ASP A 54 -9.51 -18.00 -0.30
CA ASP A 54 -10.05 -19.37 -0.27
C ASP A 54 -10.16 -19.86 1.20
N SER A 55 -9.26 -19.38 2.06
CA SER A 55 -9.33 -19.56 3.53
C SER A 55 -8.45 -18.54 4.23
N GLY A 56 -8.56 -18.50 5.58
CA GLY A 56 -7.90 -17.50 6.40
C GLY A 56 -8.78 -16.28 6.65
N GLN A 57 -8.19 -15.23 7.22
CA GLN A 57 -8.95 -14.06 7.65
C GLN A 57 -8.14 -12.77 7.46
N VAL A 58 -8.82 -11.70 7.06
CA VAL A 58 -8.31 -10.33 7.05
C VAL A 58 -9.17 -9.50 7.98
N LEU A 59 -8.54 -8.82 8.94
CA LEU A 59 -9.19 -7.90 9.86
C LEU A 59 -8.63 -6.50 9.68
N VAL A 60 -9.50 -5.50 9.53
CA VAL A 60 -9.15 -4.07 9.52
C VAL A 60 -9.87 -3.42 10.69
N ASP A 61 -9.12 -2.94 11.67
CA ASP A 61 -9.64 -2.43 12.94
C ASP A 61 -10.64 -3.42 13.61
N GLY A 62 -10.35 -4.72 13.54
CA GLY A 62 -11.18 -5.78 14.05
C GLY A 62 -12.37 -6.19 13.18
N MET A 63 -12.66 -5.47 12.10
CA MET A 63 -13.72 -5.80 11.14
C MET A 63 -13.22 -6.83 10.11
N ASP A 64 -13.98 -7.91 9.93
CA ASP A 64 -13.66 -8.96 8.96
C ASP A 64 -13.97 -8.52 7.52
N ALA A 65 -12.96 -8.48 6.68
CA ALA A 65 -13.05 -8.01 5.30
C ALA A 65 -13.97 -8.86 4.40
N ALA A 66 -14.12 -10.16 4.72
CA ALA A 66 -15.03 -11.04 3.98
C ALA A 66 -16.47 -10.92 4.43
N ARG A 67 -16.70 -10.62 5.73
CA ARG A 67 -18.05 -10.53 6.31
C ARG A 67 -18.66 -9.15 6.11
N ASP A 68 -17.89 -8.09 6.26
CA ASP A 68 -18.36 -6.71 6.08
C ASP A 68 -17.40 -5.87 5.22
N PRO A 69 -17.31 -6.16 3.93
CA PRO A 69 -16.42 -5.43 3.03
C PRO A 69 -16.75 -3.94 2.90
N VAL A 70 -18.01 -3.56 3.13
CA VAL A 70 -18.44 -2.16 3.04
C VAL A 70 -17.92 -1.36 4.25
N ALA A 71 -18.03 -1.91 5.46
CA ALA A 71 -17.47 -1.27 6.65
C ALA A 71 -15.94 -1.13 6.55
N VAL A 72 -15.25 -2.17 6.08
CA VAL A 72 -13.81 -2.13 5.85
C VAL A 72 -13.41 -1.04 4.86
N ARG A 73 -14.11 -0.91 3.72
CA ARG A 73 -13.82 0.15 2.73
C ARG A 73 -14.02 1.56 3.27
N ARG A 74 -14.84 1.77 4.29
CA ARG A 74 -15.03 3.09 4.92
C ARG A 74 -13.83 3.55 5.74
N VAL A 75 -13.05 2.62 6.28
CA VAL A 75 -11.88 2.89 7.13
C VAL A 75 -10.55 2.65 6.43
N LEU A 76 -10.59 2.28 5.14
CA LEU A 76 -9.44 1.88 4.35
C LEU A 76 -9.27 2.78 3.12
N GLY A 77 -8.11 3.47 3.02
CA GLY A 77 -7.69 4.19 1.83
C GLY A 77 -6.79 3.31 0.97
N VAL A 78 -7.10 3.17 -0.32
CA VAL A 78 -6.36 2.25 -1.19
C VAL A 78 -5.88 2.94 -2.46
N LEU A 79 -4.58 2.87 -2.70
CA LEU A 79 -3.97 3.11 -4.00
C LEU A 79 -3.63 1.75 -4.63
N PRO A 80 -4.43 1.23 -5.57
CA PRO A 80 -4.09 0.01 -6.29
C PRO A 80 -3.03 0.30 -7.36
N ASP A 81 -2.33 -0.74 -7.83
CA ASP A 81 -1.37 -0.64 -8.95
C ASP A 81 -2.02 -0.03 -10.20
N ALA A 82 -3.22 -0.49 -10.58
CA ALA A 82 -4.04 0.13 -11.62
C ALA A 82 -4.76 1.36 -11.06
N ARG A 83 -4.20 2.53 -11.22
CA ARG A 83 -4.65 3.79 -10.58
C ARG A 83 -6.02 4.30 -11.00
N GLY A 84 -6.50 3.94 -12.19
CA GLY A 84 -7.89 4.11 -12.65
C GLY A 84 -8.49 5.52 -12.51
N LEU A 85 -7.76 6.58 -12.89
CA LEU A 85 -8.33 7.93 -12.94
C LEU A 85 -9.27 8.11 -14.13
N TYR A 86 -10.35 8.87 -13.93
CA TYR A 86 -11.26 9.29 -15.01
C TYR A 86 -10.58 10.38 -15.83
N LYS A 87 -10.05 10.02 -17.00
CA LYS A 87 -9.20 10.89 -17.84
C LYS A 87 -9.86 12.21 -18.24
N ARG A 88 -11.17 12.23 -18.46
CA ARG A 88 -11.94 13.41 -18.86
C ARG A 88 -12.26 14.37 -17.71
N LEU A 89 -12.13 13.89 -16.46
CA LEU A 89 -12.33 14.68 -15.25
C LEU A 89 -11.03 15.38 -14.86
N THR A 90 -11.15 16.54 -14.22
CA THR A 90 -10.05 17.22 -13.55
C THR A 90 -9.58 16.41 -12.33
N ALA A 91 -8.40 16.74 -11.75
CA ALA A 91 -7.97 16.14 -10.50
C ALA A 91 -8.98 16.41 -9.38
N ARG A 92 -9.49 17.64 -9.29
CA ARG A 92 -10.55 18.05 -8.37
C ARG A 92 -11.76 17.14 -8.49
N GLU A 93 -12.34 17.02 -9.69
CA GLU A 93 -13.52 16.20 -9.93
C GLU A 93 -13.30 14.72 -9.64
N ASN A 94 -12.10 14.17 -9.91
CA ASN A 94 -11.75 12.81 -9.53
C ASN A 94 -11.78 12.61 -8.01
N ILE A 95 -11.28 13.56 -7.22
CA ILE A 95 -11.27 13.50 -5.75
C ILE A 95 -12.69 13.66 -5.21
N GLU A 96 -13.41 14.68 -5.65
CA GLU A 96 -14.76 15.01 -5.17
C GLU A 96 -15.77 13.89 -5.50
N TYR A 97 -15.66 13.24 -6.65
CA TYR A 97 -16.51 12.12 -6.99
C TYR A 97 -16.43 10.99 -5.95
N PHE A 98 -15.20 10.64 -5.54
CA PHE A 98 -15.00 9.59 -4.52
C PHE A 98 -15.41 10.06 -3.12
N ALA A 99 -15.20 11.33 -2.78
CA ALA A 99 -15.71 11.89 -1.52
C ALA A 99 -17.24 11.75 -1.41
N ARG A 100 -17.95 12.06 -2.49
CA ARG A 100 -19.42 11.90 -2.55
C ARG A 100 -19.85 10.44 -2.46
N LEU A 101 -19.11 9.49 -3.06
CA LEU A 101 -19.39 8.05 -2.89
C LEU A 101 -19.25 7.59 -1.44
N HIS A 102 -18.39 8.25 -0.65
CA HIS A 102 -18.26 8.02 0.80
C HIS A 102 -19.31 8.80 1.63
N GLY A 103 -20.18 9.59 0.99
CA GLY A 103 -21.21 10.36 1.68
C GLY A 103 -20.67 11.59 2.43
N ILE A 104 -19.53 12.14 2.01
CA ILE A 104 -18.92 13.29 2.66
C ILE A 104 -19.63 14.56 2.21
N GLU A 105 -20.01 15.42 3.17
CA GLU A 105 -20.63 16.71 2.89
C GLU A 105 -19.65 17.68 2.20
N ASP A 106 -20.17 18.59 1.37
CA ASP A 106 -19.37 19.46 0.51
C ASP A 106 -18.38 20.34 1.29
N ALA A 107 -18.73 20.86 2.46
CA ALA A 107 -17.83 21.67 3.27
C ALA A 107 -16.61 20.87 3.77
N THR A 108 -16.84 19.67 4.31
CA THR A 108 -15.79 18.74 4.75
C THR A 108 -14.97 18.24 3.57
N MET A 109 -15.61 17.91 2.47
CA MET A 109 -14.94 17.48 1.23
C MET A 109 -13.97 18.54 0.72
N ASN A 110 -14.41 19.80 0.64
CA ASN A 110 -13.57 20.91 0.20
C ASN A 110 -12.36 21.10 1.10
N ALA A 111 -12.55 21.10 2.41
CA ALA A 111 -11.45 21.25 3.38
C ALA A 111 -10.43 20.11 3.27
N ARG A 112 -10.89 18.85 3.18
CA ARG A 112 -10.03 17.68 3.06
C ARG A 112 -9.30 17.63 1.72
N ARG A 113 -9.98 17.93 0.60
CA ARG A 113 -9.37 18.03 -0.71
C ARG A 113 -8.24 19.06 -0.72
N ASP A 114 -8.48 20.24 -0.15
CA ASP A 114 -7.50 21.33 -0.15
C ASP A 114 -6.30 20.99 0.74
N ALA A 115 -6.51 20.37 1.91
CA ALA A 115 -5.44 19.87 2.77
C ALA A 115 -4.59 18.79 2.06
N LEU A 116 -5.23 17.85 1.38
CA LEU A 116 -4.51 16.83 0.59
C LEU A 116 -3.76 17.43 -0.59
N ALA A 117 -4.33 18.46 -1.24
CA ALA A 117 -3.67 19.16 -2.33
C ALA A 117 -2.39 19.89 -1.87
N ASP A 118 -2.40 20.44 -0.66
CA ASP A 118 -1.21 21.03 -0.04
C ASP A 118 -0.18 19.97 0.33
N ALA A 119 -0.60 18.95 1.06
CA ALA A 119 0.27 17.89 1.55
C ALA A 119 0.96 17.11 0.41
N LEU A 120 0.28 16.97 -0.73
CA LEU A 120 0.80 16.31 -1.93
C LEU A 120 1.45 17.29 -2.93
N GLU A 121 1.49 18.59 -2.62
CA GLU A 121 2.03 19.63 -3.52
C GLU A 121 1.41 19.52 -4.93
N MET A 122 0.05 19.62 -5.03
CA MET A 122 -0.68 19.41 -6.28
C MET A 122 -1.75 20.46 -6.57
N ARG A 123 -1.70 21.64 -5.90
CA ARG A 123 -2.68 22.72 -6.12
C ARG A 123 -2.73 23.22 -7.55
N ASP A 124 -1.59 23.28 -8.21
CA ASP A 124 -1.41 23.77 -9.60
C ASP A 124 -2.07 22.87 -10.65
N ILE A 125 -2.36 21.61 -10.28
CA ILE A 125 -2.97 20.64 -11.20
C ILE A 125 -4.43 20.32 -10.87
N LEU A 126 -5.00 20.87 -9.78
CA LEU A 126 -6.36 20.51 -9.33
C LEU A 126 -7.41 20.70 -10.44
N ASP A 127 -7.34 21.80 -11.18
CA ASP A 127 -8.34 22.16 -12.19
C ASP A 127 -7.96 21.70 -13.61
N ARG A 128 -6.89 20.92 -13.75
CA ARG A 128 -6.47 20.31 -15.00
C ARG A 128 -7.08 18.92 -15.16
N ARG A 129 -7.48 18.58 -16.39
CA ARG A 129 -7.92 17.20 -16.73
C ARG A 129 -6.77 16.22 -16.54
N THR A 130 -7.09 15.03 -16.03
CA THR A 130 -6.07 14.00 -15.75
C THR A 130 -5.55 13.30 -17.00
N GLU A 131 -6.19 13.53 -18.16
CA GLU A 131 -5.64 13.18 -19.47
C GLU A 131 -4.36 13.97 -19.73
N GLY A 132 -3.26 13.29 -19.99
CA GLY A 132 -1.95 13.96 -20.18
C GLY A 132 -1.17 14.25 -18.89
N PHE A 133 -1.63 13.80 -17.71
CA PHE A 133 -0.86 13.89 -16.49
C PHE A 133 0.42 13.04 -16.57
N SER A 134 1.52 13.57 -16.01
CA SER A 134 2.71 12.77 -15.73
C SER A 134 2.38 11.65 -14.75
N GLN A 135 3.26 10.67 -14.64
CA GLN A 135 3.10 9.56 -13.69
C GLN A 135 2.98 10.08 -12.25
N GLY A 136 3.84 11.05 -11.85
CA GLY A 136 3.78 11.67 -10.52
C GLY A 136 2.45 12.39 -10.27
N GLN A 137 1.94 13.16 -11.25
CA GLN A 137 0.64 13.83 -11.13
C GLN A 137 -0.51 12.83 -10.99
N ARG A 138 -0.46 11.70 -11.71
CA ARG A 138 -1.46 10.62 -11.58
C ARG A 138 -1.42 9.98 -10.19
N VAL A 139 -0.22 9.70 -9.66
CA VAL A 139 -0.06 9.12 -8.31
C VAL A 139 -0.61 10.06 -7.25
N LYS A 140 -0.21 11.35 -7.27
CA LYS A 140 -0.69 12.36 -6.32
C LYS A 140 -2.22 12.43 -6.32
N THR A 141 -2.84 12.52 -7.51
CA THR A 141 -4.30 12.57 -7.65
C THR A 141 -4.97 11.30 -7.15
N ALA A 142 -4.40 10.12 -7.44
CA ALA A 142 -4.96 8.85 -7.01
C ALA A 142 -4.85 8.66 -5.49
N ILE A 143 -3.76 9.12 -4.87
CA ILE A 143 -3.60 9.14 -3.41
C ILE A 143 -4.60 10.10 -2.77
N ALA A 144 -4.72 11.35 -3.27
CA ALA A 144 -5.70 12.30 -2.75
C ALA A 144 -7.12 11.74 -2.81
N ARG A 145 -7.49 11.12 -3.93
CA ARG A 145 -8.77 10.41 -4.09
C ARG A 145 -8.95 9.28 -3.07
N ALA A 146 -7.89 8.49 -2.82
CA ALA A 146 -7.93 7.36 -1.89
C ALA A 146 -8.04 7.79 -0.43
N LEU A 147 -7.63 9.02 -0.09
CA LEU A 147 -7.55 9.50 1.28
C LEU A 147 -8.60 10.57 1.63
N VAL A 148 -9.40 11.03 0.67
CA VAL A 148 -10.37 12.13 0.89
C VAL A 148 -11.43 11.81 1.96
N HIS A 149 -11.72 10.53 2.19
CA HIS A 149 -12.64 10.10 3.25
C HIS A 149 -11.94 9.97 4.63
N ASP A 150 -10.64 10.34 4.73
CA ASP A 150 -9.86 10.37 5.96
C ASP A 150 -9.69 9.01 6.64
N PRO A 151 -9.24 7.98 5.91
CA PRO A 151 -9.10 6.63 6.44
C PRO A 151 -7.94 6.52 7.43
N LYS A 152 -8.13 5.71 8.48
CA LYS A 152 -7.08 5.39 9.45
C LYS A 152 -6.06 4.38 8.90
N ASN A 153 -6.50 3.48 8.03
CA ASN A 153 -5.69 2.43 7.42
C ASN A 153 -5.44 2.74 5.94
N ILE A 154 -4.21 2.62 5.49
CA ILE A 154 -3.80 3.02 4.14
C ILE A 154 -3.00 1.90 3.51
N ILE A 155 -3.42 1.47 2.31
CA ILE A 155 -2.70 0.49 1.49
C ILE A 155 -2.28 1.15 0.18
N LEU A 156 -0.98 1.08 -0.13
CA LEU A 156 -0.40 1.63 -1.35
C LEU A 156 0.33 0.52 -2.11
N ASP A 157 -0.23 0.11 -3.27
CA ASP A 157 0.38 -0.94 -4.09
C ASP A 157 1.34 -0.31 -5.11
N GLU A 158 2.64 -0.57 -4.96
CA GLU A 158 3.74 -0.06 -5.78
C GLU A 158 3.64 1.48 -6.03
N PRO A 159 3.53 2.31 -4.97
CA PRO A 159 3.19 3.73 -5.12
C PRO A 159 4.28 4.55 -5.82
N THR A 160 5.53 4.11 -5.76
CA THR A 160 6.70 4.80 -6.33
C THR A 160 7.04 4.36 -7.74
N ASN A 161 6.38 3.31 -8.24
CA ASN A 161 6.69 2.74 -9.55
C ASN A 161 6.51 3.78 -10.69
N GLY A 162 7.61 4.01 -11.44
CA GLY A 162 7.65 4.96 -12.54
C GLY A 162 7.66 6.43 -12.13
N LEU A 163 7.95 6.76 -10.87
CA LEU A 163 8.16 8.12 -10.40
C LEU A 163 9.62 8.55 -10.62
N ASP A 164 9.79 9.85 -10.88
CA ASP A 164 11.10 10.50 -10.79
C ASP A 164 11.57 10.65 -9.32
N VAL A 165 12.84 11.00 -9.14
CA VAL A 165 13.45 11.12 -7.82
C VAL A 165 12.74 12.15 -6.92
N MET A 166 12.30 13.29 -7.49
CA MET A 166 11.64 14.34 -6.70
C MET A 166 10.25 13.92 -6.27
N SER A 167 9.48 13.31 -7.17
CA SER A 167 8.15 12.75 -6.87
C SER A 167 8.24 11.63 -5.82
N THR A 168 9.24 10.75 -5.91
CA THR A 168 9.50 9.71 -4.92
C THR A 168 9.82 10.29 -3.53
N ARG A 169 10.68 11.32 -3.47
CA ARG A 169 10.98 12.02 -2.20
C ARG A 169 9.75 12.70 -1.59
N GLY A 170 8.92 13.35 -2.42
CA GLY A 170 7.66 13.95 -1.98
C GLY A 170 6.72 12.91 -1.38
N LEU A 171 6.56 11.77 -2.06
CA LEU A 171 5.72 10.68 -1.57
C LEU A 171 6.23 10.06 -0.26
N ARG A 172 7.54 9.89 -0.10
CA ARG A 172 8.12 9.41 1.17
C ARG A 172 7.82 10.37 2.33
N ARG A 173 7.98 11.68 2.13
CA ARG A 173 7.62 12.70 3.14
C ARG A 173 6.13 12.61 3.50
N PHE A 174 5.29 12.42 2.50
CA PHE A 174 3.85 12.27 2.71
C PHE A 174 3.52 11.01 3.53
N MET A 175 4.13 9.85 3.23
CA MET A 175 3.94 8.64 4.04
C MET A 175 4.43 8.80 5.48
N GLN A 176 5.56 9.48 5.69
CA GLN A 176 6.04 9.80 7.04
C GLN A 176 5.09 10.75 7.80
N HIS A 177 4.47 11.70 7.11
CA HIS A 177 3.44 12.55 7.68
C HIS A 177 2.22 11.72 8.14
N LEU A 178 1.71 10.82 7.29
CA LEU A 178 0.60 9.93 7.64
C LEU A 178 0.93 9.05 8.87
N LYS A 179 2.14 8.52 8.94
CA LYS A 179 2.64 7.81 10.12
C LYS A 179 2.63 8.71 11.36
N GLY A 180 3.11 9.96 11.23
CA GLY A 180 3.11 10.96 12.32
C GLY A 180 1.72 11.29 12.86
N GLU A 181 0.68 11.14 12.02
CA GLU A 181 -0.73 11.25 12.43
C GLU A 181 -1.27 9.96 13.09
N GLY A 182 -0.44 8.97 13.32
CA GLY A 182 -0.81 7.69 13.93
C GLY A 182 -1.53 6.72 12.98
N ARG A 183 -1.51 6.95 11.67
CA ARG A 183 -2.17 6.07 10.68
C ARG A 183 -1.37 4.78 10.46
N CYS A 184 -2.08 3.71 10.15
CA CYS A 184 -1.50 2.45 9.67
C CYS A 184 -1.20 2.58 8.18
N VAL A 185 0.07 2.48 7.79
CA VAL A 185 0.48 2.55 6.38
C VAL A 185 1.13 1.23 5.96
N LEU A 186 0.49 0.53 5.03
CA LEU A 186 1.02 -0.68 4.39
C LEU A 186 1.31 -0.35 2.92
N PHE A 187 2.53 -0.57 2.45
CA PHE A 187 2.82 -0.43 1.03
C PHE A 187 3.62 -1.59 0.48
N SER A 188 3.38 -1.93 -0.78
CA SER A 188 4.23 -2.89 -1.50
C SER A 188 5.33 -2.17 -2.25
N SER A 189 6.49 -2.79 -2.33
CA SER A 189 7.59 -2.36 -3.21
C SER A 189 8.47 -3.55 -3.57
N HIS A 190 9.16 -3.43 -4.70
CA HIS A 190 10.27 -4.29 -5.07
C HIS A 190 11.62 -3.55 -4.99
N ILE A 191 11.62 -2.28 -4.55
CA ILE A 191 12.80 -1.41 -4.44
C ILE A 191 13.29 -1.40 -2.98
N MET A 192 14.38 -2.16 -2.72
CA MET A 192 14.95 -2.33 -1.37
C MET A 192 15.33 -1.04 -0.68
N GLN A 193 15.92 -0.10 -1.43
CA GLN A 193 16.35 1.18 -0.88
C GLN A 193 15.20 2.01 -0.34
N GLU A 194 14.01 1.92 -0.95
CA GLU A 194 12.82 2.62 -0.45
C GLU A 194 12.35 2.02 0.87
N VAL A 195 12.27 0.69 0.90
CA VAL A 195 11.85 -0.05 2.09
C VAL A 195 12.81 0.19 3.25
N ALA A 196 14.14 0.14 2.99
CA ALA A 196 15.17 0.39 4.00
C ALA A 196 15.08 1.78 4.63
N MET A 197 14.71 2.81 3.86
CA MET A 197 14.66 4.20 4.33
C MET A 197 13.32 4.59 4.97
N LEU A 198 12.26 3.83 4.72
CA LEU A 198 10.91 4.27 5.03
C LEU A 198 10.20 3.40 6.06
N CYS A 199 10.48 2.08 6.06
CA CYS A 199 9.72 1.12 6.85
C CYS A 199 10.21 0.99 8.29
N ASP A 200 9.27 0.89 9.21
CA ASP A 200 9.52 0.44 10.58
C ASP A 200 9.54 -1.08 10.63
N ARG A 201 8.76 -1.73 9.77
CA ARG A 201 8.62 -3.18 9.68
C ARG A 201 8.59 -3.64 8.22
N ILE A 202 9.19 -4.78 7.95
CA ILE A 202 9.26 -5.38 6.63
C ILE A 202 8.69 -6.80 6.70
N VAL A 203 7.70 -7.06 5.85
CA VAL A 203 7.15 -8.39 5.61
C VAL A 203 7.65 -8.87 4.26
N VAL A 204 8.46 -9.90 4.25
CA VAL A 204 9.01 -10.48 3.01
C VAL A 204 8.12 -11.65 2.59
N ILE A 205 7.58 -11.57 1.36
CA ILE A 205 6.82 -12.67 0.76
C ILE A 205 7.64 -13.31 -0.36
N ALA A 206 7.79 -14.63 -0.30
CA ALA A 206 8.35 -15.44 -1.36
C ALA A 206 7.47 -16.68 -1.59
N ARG A 207 7.18 -17.02 -2.85
CA ARG A 207 6.36 -18.20 -3.23
C ARG A 207 5.02 -18.30 -2.47
N GLY A 208 4.37 -17.17 -2.25
CA GLY A 208 3.09 -17.09 -1.56
C GLY A 208 3.16 -17.22 -0.03
N ARG A 209 4.34 -17.22 0.57
CA ARG A 209 4.54 -17.36 2.03
C ARG A 209 5.30 -16.19 2.61
N VAL A 210 5.06 -15.86 3.87
CA VAL A 210 5.90 -14.93 4.64
C VAL A 210 7.16 -15.68 5.05
N VAL A 211 8.31 -15.19 4.60
CA VAL A 211 9.63 -15.76 4.91
C VAL A 211 10.40 -14.92 5.94
N ALA A 212 10.00 -13.66 6.12
CA ALA A 212 10.46 -12.81 7.22
C ALA A 212 9.41 -11.75 7.55
N ASP A 213 9.32 -11.37 8.83
CA ASP A 213 8.44 -10.30 9.33
C ASP A 213 9.15 -9.58 10.48
N GLU A 214 10.03 -8.61 10.15
CA GLU A 214 10.99 -8.01 11.06
C GLU A 214 11.22 -6.51 10.79
N THR A 215 11.96 -5.85 11.68
CA THR A 215 12.50 -4.52 11.40
C THR A 215 13.67 -4.59 10.41
N PRO A 216 13.99 -3.51 9.67
CA PRO A 216 15.14 -3.48 8.78
C PRO A 216 16.47 -3.87 9.48
N ASP A 217 16.65 -3.44 10.73
CA ASP A 217 17.84 -3.76 11.51
C ASP A 217 17.91 -5.23 11.92
N ALA A 218 16.77 -5.80 12.32
CA ALA A 218 16.69 -7.21 12.68
C ALA A 218 16.97 -8.11 11.48
N LEU A 219 16.47 -7.76 10.28
CA LEU A 219 16.75 -8.49 9.05
C LEU A 219 18.24 -8.51 8.71
N ARG A 220 18.93 -7.36 8.86
CA ARG A 220 20.40 -7.27 8.67
C ARG A 220 21.14 -8.12 9.70
N ALA A 221 20.76 -8.02 10.96
CA ALA A 221 21.39 -8.79 12.03
C ALA A 221 21.20 -10.31 11.86
N GLN A 222 20.02 -10.76 11.47
CA GLN A 222 19.70 -12.17 11.25
C GLN A 222 20.51 -12.78 10.09
N THR A 223 20.74 -11.99 9.04
CA THR A 223 21.46 -12.46 7.86
C THR A 223 22.98 -12.26 7.96
N GLY A 224 23.43 -11.39 8.85
CA GLY A 224 24.83 -10.97 8.95
C GLY A 224 25.26 -10.01 7.83
N GLU A 225 24.29 -9.45 7.09
CA GLU A 225 24.57 -8.55 5.97
C GLU A 225 24.54 -7.08 6.40
N SER A 226 25.41 -6.27 5.81
CA SER A 226 25.51 -4.84 6.14
C SER A 226 24.41 -4.00 5.50
N ASN A 227 23.87 -4.43 4.37
CA ASN A 227 22.79 -3.75 3.67
C ASN A 227 21.56 -4.65 3.54
N LEU A 228 20.38 -4.01 3.32
CA LEU A 228 19.10 -4.72 3.25
C LEU A 228 18.94 -5.52 1.95
N GLU A 229 19.60 -5.12 0.86
CA GLU A 229 19.52 -5.81 -0.44
C GLU A 229 20.17 -7.19 -0.36
N ASP A 230 21.37 -7.29 0.20
CA ASP A 230 22.05 -8.56 0.41
C ASP A 230 21.31 -9.44 1.43
N ALA A 231 20.76 -8.81 2.50
CA ALA A 231 19.93 -9.51 3.47
C ALA A 231 18.69 -10.15 2.81
N PHE A 232 18.03 -9.41 1.94
CA PHE A 232 16.86 -9.88 1.20
C PHE A 232 17.22 -11.02 0.23
N VAL A 233 18.31 -10.87 -0.55
CA VAL A 233 18.76 -11.92 -1.48
C VAL A 233 19.07 -13.20 -0.70
N LYS A 234 19.71 -13.10 0.46
CA LYS A 234 20.01 -14.25 1.32
C LYS A 234 18.78 -14.95 1.87
N ILE A 235 17.76 -14.16 2.31
CA ILE A 235 16.50 -14.69 2.82
C ILE A 235 15.74 -15.42 1.69
N ILE A 236 15.61 -14.81 0.52
CA ILE A 236 14.90 -15.42 -0.61
C ILE A 236 15.72 -16.53 -1.24
N GLY A 237 17.03 -16.36 -1.38
CA GLY A 237 17.93 -17.36 -1.98
C GLY A 237 17.99 -18.66 -1.19
N SER A 238 17.85 -18.62 0.14
CA SER A 238 17.72 -19.82 0.97
C SER A 238 16.43 -20.59 0.71
N GLU A 239 15.35 -19.89 0.37
CA GLU A 239 14.05 -20.49 0.02
C GLU A 239 13.96 -20.93 -1.46
N GLU A 240 14.72 -20.26 -2.34
CA GLU A 240 14.73 -20.59 -3.79
C GLU A 240 15.70 -21.71 -4.16
N GLY A 241 16.50 -22.19 -3.19
CA GLY A 241 17.52 -23.21 -3.49
C GLY A 241 18.67 -22.68 -4.37
N LEU A 242 18.80 -21.35 -4.46
CA LEU A 242 19.86 -20.65 -5.21
C LEU A 242 21.12 -20.43 -4.36
N ALA A 243 21.08 -20.78 -3.07
CA ALA A 243 22.22 -20.78 -2.18
C ALA A 243 22.91 -22.16 -2.22
N ALA A 244 23.67 -22.42 -3.25
CA ALA A 244 24.66 -23.49 -3.33
C ALA A 244 25.99 -22.92 -3.80
#